data_0f99eeba6d33fdda42a2e13f64ddd235
#
_entry.id   0f99eeba6d33fdda42a2e13f64ddd235
#
_cell.length_a   1.000
_cell.length_b   1.000
_cell.length_c   1.000
_cell.angle_alpha   90.00
_cell.angle_beta   90.00
_cell.angle_gamma   90.00
#
_symmetry.space_group_name_H-M   'P 1'
#
loop_
_entity.id
_entity.type
_entity.pdbx_description
1 polymer ?
#
loop_
_entity_poly.entity_id
_entity_poly.type
_entity_poly.pdbx_seq_one_letter_code
_entity_poly.pdbx_strand_id
1 'polypeptide(L)'
;MALAYYESVGQNWERAAFIKARPVLGDLRAAGRFMKALRPFIWRRSLDYAAVLDIQAIKRQIHVHKAGEGLQAAGANLKLGRGGIREIEFYAQTQQLILGGRDPELRRQRTIEALKALADADHIPQAVAEELSAAYVELRGLEHRVQMLDDEQTHKLPEDDQRRMAVAALSGRLNLAGFDAEVEALLVRVNGRYGELFEGGEELDSAFGSLVFTGVENDPETLETLGRMGFSDARSVADTI
;
A
#
# COMPACT_ATOMS: atom_id res chain seq x y z
N MET A 1 25.99 -12.01 -5.53
CA MET A 1 25.95 -10.54 -5.42
C MET A 1 24.52 -10.03 -5.11
N ALA A 2 23.48 -10.32 -5.93
CA ALA A 2 22.12 -9.82 -5.68
C ALA A 2 21.49 -10.29 -4.34
N LEU A 3 21.63 -11.57 -3.94
CA LEU A 3 21.10 -12.07 -2.68
C LEU A 3 21.73 -11.37 -1.47
N ALA A 4 23.04 -11.16 -1.49
CA ALA A 4 23.74 -10.47 -0.40
C ALA A 4 23.22 -9.02 -0.21
N TYR A 5 22.83 -8.34 -1.30
CA TYR A 5 22.19 -7.03 -1.20
C TYR A 5 20.89 -7.11 -0.40
N TYR A 6 19.99 -8.04 -0.73
CA TYR A 6 18.71 -8.17 -0.02
C TYR A 6 18.84 -8.65 1.41
N GLU A 7 19.91 -9.37 1.74
CA GLU A 7 20.20 -9.81 3.12
C GLU A 7 20.69 -8.66 4.00
N SER A 8 21.40 -7.67 3.45
CA SER A 8 22.09 -6.62 4.21
C SER A 8 21.50 -5.21 4.06
N VAL A 9 20.97 -4.86 2.88
CA VAL A 9 20.58 -3.49 2.51
C VAL A 9 19.16 -3.39 1.99
N GLY A 10 18.51 -4.53 1.71
CA GLY A 10 17.18 -4.59 1.09
C GLY A 10 16.11 -3.84 1.88
N GLN A 11 15.38 -2.95 1.19
CA GLN A 11 14.39 -2.06 1.76
C GLN A 11 12.99 -2.70 1.83
N ASN A 12 12.12 -2.23 2.74
CA ASN A 12 10.77 -2.79 2.89
C ASN A 12 9.87 -2.56 1.67
N TRP A 13 10.03 -1.44 0.94
CA TRP A 13 9.29 -1.23 -0.31
C TRP A 13 9.66 -2.26 -1.39
N GLU A 14 10.91 -2.75 -1.40
CA GLU A 14 11.33 -3.83 -2.30
C GLU A 14 10.63 -5.16 -1.94
N ARG A 15 10.45 -5.44 -0.64
CA ARG A 15 9.66 -6.59 -0.19
C ARG A 15 8.24 -6.56 -0.76
N ALA A 16 7.57 -5.40 -0.68
CA ALA A 16 6.24 -5.22 -1.26
C ALA A 16 6.23 -5.46 -2.78
N ALA A 17 7.25 -4.97 -3.50
CA ALA A 17 7.39 -5.20 -4.94
C ALA A 17 7.58 -6.69 -5.28
N PHE A 18 8.35 -7.43 -4.46
CA PHE A 18 8.59 -8.86 -4.66
C PHE A 18 7.37 -9.76 -4.40
N ILE A 19 6.34 -9.28 -3.69
CA ILE A 19 5.09 -10.05 -3.54
C ILE A 19 4.50 -10.43 -4.90
N LYS A 20 4.55 -9.50 -5.86
CA LYS A 20 4.01 -9.67 -7.23
C LYS A 20 5.04 -10.20 -8.23
N ALA A 21 6.30 -10.35 -7.85
CA ALA A 21 7.35 -10.76 -8.75
C ALA A 21 7.18 -12.23 -9.18
N ARG A 22 7.38 -12.46 -10.47
CA ARG A 22 7.39 -13.80 -11.07
C ARG A 22 8.36 -13.87 -12.26
N PRO A 23 9.00 -15.00 -12.49
CA PRO A 23 9.77 -15.22 -13.72
C PRO A 23 8.83 -15.22 -14.93
N VAL A 24 9.22 -14.50 -15.99
CA VAL A 24 8.44 -14.45 -17.25
C VAL A 24 9.19 -14.97 -18.46
N LEU A 25 10.54 -14.91 -18.45
CA LEU A 25 11.37 -15.30 -19.58
C LEU A 25 12.78 -15.67 -19.10
N GLY A 26 13.55 -16.40 -19.91
CA GLY A 26 14.92 -16.81 -19.65
C GLY A 26 15.02 -18.16 -18.93
N ASP A 27 16.07 -18.37 -18.13
CA ASP A 27 16.22 -19.59 -17.33
C ASP A 27 15.26 -19.58 -16.13
N LEU A 28 14.07 -20.14 -16.34
CA LEU A 28 13.02 -20.22 -15.32
C LEU A 28 13.46 -21.05 -14.10
N ARG A 29 14.39 -22.01 -14.25
CA ARG A 29 14.91 -22.80 -13.12
C ARG A 29 15.82 -21.95 -12.24
N ALA A 30 16.73 -21.19 -12.85
CA ALA A 30 17.59 -20.25 -12.12
C ALA A 30 16.76 -19.17 -11.42
N ALA A 31 15.78 -18.59 -12.13
CA ALA A 31 14.85 -17.61 -11.58
C ALA A 31 14.02 -18.18 -10.41
N GLY A 32 13.53 -19.42 -10.52
CA GLY A 32 12.83 -20.10 -9.44
C GLY A 32 13.71 -20.34 -8.20
N ARG A 33 15.00 -20.70 -8.39
CA ARG A 33 15.97 -20.81 -7.26
C ARG A 33 16.19 -19.44 -6.60
N PHE A 34 16.33 -18.38 -7.39
CA PHE A 34 16.49 -17.01 -6.88
C PHE A 34 15.27 -16.58 -6.08
N MET A 35 14.06 -16.72 -6.60
CA MET A 35 12.82 -16.41 -5.88
C MET A 35 12.66 -17.22 -4.60
N LYS A 36 13.07 -18.50 -4.59
CA LYS A 36 13.07 -19.32 -3.38
C LYS A 36 14.05 -18.79 -2.33
N ALA A 37 15.24 -18.38 -2.75
CA ALA A 37 16.26 -17.81 -1.87
C ALA A 37 15.86 -16.43 -1.29
N LEU A 38 15.04 -15.65 -2.01
CA LEU A 38 14.49 -14.37 -1.53
C LEU A 38 13.34 -14.51 -0.52
N ARG A 39 12.76 -15.69 -0.36
CA ARG A 39 11.61 -15.89 0.56
C ARG A 39 11.84 -15.38 1.98
N PRO A 40 12.99 -15.61 2.64
CA PRO A 40 13.24 -15.08 3.98
C PRO A 40 13.27 -13.54 4.03
N PHE A 41 13.74 -12.89 2.98
CA PHE A 41 13.72 -11.44 2.84
C PHE A 41 12.29 -10.92 2.70
N ILE A 42 11.48 -11.50 1.81
CA ILE A 42 10.12 -11.07 1.54
C ILE A 42 9.21 -11.36 2.74
N TRP A 43 9.25 -12.59 3.27
CA TRP A 43 8.33 -13.14 4.25
C TRP A 43 9.03 -13.35 5.59
N ARG A 44 9.24 -12.27 6.34
CA ARG A 44 9.84 -12.36 7.69
C ARG A 44 8.83 -12.96 8.65
N ARG A 45 9.29 -13.92 9.50
CA ARG A 45 8.45 -14.56 10.53
C ARG A 45 8.19 -13.67 11.74
N SER A 46 9.12 -12.81 12.08
CA SER A 46 8.98 -11.79 13.11
C SER A 46 8.96 -10.42 12.43
N LEU A 47 7.95 -9.65 12.68
CA LEU A 47 7.98 -8.21 12.47
C LEU A 47 8.68 -7.63 13.70
N ASP A 48 9.83 -7.06 13.50
CA ASP A 48 10.38 -6.11 14.45
C ASP A 48 9.60 -4.79 14.34
N TYR A 49 9.64 -4.00 15.39
CA TYR A 49 8.98 -2.69 15.45
C TYR A 49 9.40 -1.78 14.27
N ALA A 50 10.65 -1.87 13.84
CA ALA A 50 11.17 -1.16 12.68
C ALA A 50 10.41 -1.47 11.38
N ALA A 51 10.01 -2.72 11.14
CA ALA A 51 9.25 -3.08 9.94
C ALA A 51 7.83 -2.48 9.95
N VAL A 52 7.21 -2.31 11.10
CA VAL A 52 5.91 -1.62 11.24
C VAL A 52 6.08 -0.12 10.99
N LEU A 53 7.11 0.51 11.55
CA LEU A 53 7.43 1.92 11.32
C LEU A 53 7.77 2.22 9.86
N ASP A 54 8.46 1.32 9.17
CA ASP A 54 8.78 1.49 7.75
C ASP A 54 7.52 1.40 6.87
N ILE A 55 6.57 0.55 7.21
CA ILE A 55 5.27 0.49 6.54
C ILE A 55 4.50 1.79 6.76
N GLN A 56 4.55 2.35 7.97
CA GLN A 56 3.96 3.65 8.29
C GLN A 56 4.69 4.81 7.58
N ALA A 57 6.02 4.73 7.43
CA ALA A 57 6.82 5.71 6.69
C ALA A 57 6.47 5.73 5.19
N ILE A 58 6.27 4.55 4.58
CA ILE A 58 5.78 4.44 3.20
C ILE A 58 4.40 5.11 3.07
N LYS A 59 3.49 4.90 4.05
CA LYS A 59 2.20 5.59 4.11
C LYS A 59 2.37 7.11 4.15
N ARG A 60 3.22 7.62 5.05
CA ARG A 60 3.46 9.07 5.19
C ARG A 60 3.96 9.69 3.89
N GLN A 61 4.90 9.06 3.20
CA GLN A 61 5.39 9.53 1.90
C GLN A 61 4.29 9.60 0.85
N ILE A 62 3.40 8.61 0.80
CA ILE A 62 2.27 8.59 -0.13
C ILE A 62 1.25 9.69 0.23
N HIS A 63 0.99 9.91 1.52
CA HIS A 63 0.04 10.91 1.99
C HIS A 63 0.52 12.35 1.74
N VAL A 64 1.79 12.63 1.98
CA VAL A 64 2.38 13.97 1.77
C VAL A 64 2.33 14.38 0.30
N HIS A 65 2.55 13.46 -0.63
CA HIS A 65 2.42 13.73 -2.08
C HIS A 65 0.99 13.96 -2.54
N LYS A 66 -0.02 13.60 -1.74
CA LYS A 66 -1.45 13.64 -2.07
C LYS A 66 -2.25 14.69 -1.28
N ALA A 67 -1.62 15.41 -0.37
CA ALA A 67 -2.30 16.35 0.56
C ALA A 67 -3.04 17.52 -0.12
N GLY A 68 -2.88 17.72 -1.44
CA GLY A 68 -3.60 18.73 -2.22
C GLY A 68 -4.61 18.17 -3.22
N GLU A 69 -4.71 16.85 -3.41
CA GLU A 69 -5.63 16.24 -4.36
C GLU A 69 -7.00 15.98 -3.71
N GLY A 70 -8.04 16.67 -4.21
CA GLY A 70 -9.44 16.38 -3.86
C GLY A 70 -9.87 14.99 -4.36
N LEU A 71 -10.95 14.45 -3.78
CA LEU A 71 -11.58 13.20 -4.25
C LEU A 71 -12.62 13.48 -5.35
N GLN A 72 -12.34 14.45 -6.24
CA GLN A 72 -13.21 14.80 -7.36
C GLN A 72 -12.94 13.89 -8.56
N ALA A 73 -13.97 13.61 -9.36
CA ALA A 73 -13.85 12.77 -10.55
C ALA A 73 -13.01 13.43 -11.64
N ALA A 74 -13.23 14.74 -11.89
CA ALA A 74 -12.48 15.50 -12.90
C ALA A 74 -10.99 15.53 -12.56
N GLY A 75 -10.14 15.03 -13.44
CA GLY A 75 -8.69 14.98 -13.26
C GLY A 75 -8.20 13.91 -12.27
N ALA A 76 -9.09 13.08 -11.70
CA ALA A 76 -8.72 12.05 -10.72
C ALA A 76 -7.67 11.08 -11.28
N ASN A 77 -6.61 10.88 -10.55
CA ASN A 77 -5.63 9.84 -10.87
C ASN A 77 -6.11 8.49 -10.28
N LEU A 78 -6.76 7.69 -11.11
CA LEU A 78 -7.37 6.41 -10.74
C LEU A 78 -6.38 5.38 -10.17
N LYS A 79 -5.09 5.54 -10.46
CA LYS A 79 -4.05 4.60 -10.01
C LYS A 79 -3.30 5.08 -8.78
N LEU A 80 -2.76 6.30 -8.84
CA LEU A 80 -1.87 6.83 -7.82
C LEU A 80 -2.55 7.86 -6.90
N GLY A 81 -3.73 8.39 -7.29
CA GLY A 81 -4.50 9.34 -6.51
C GLY A 81 -5.10 8.74 -5.24
N ARG A 82 -5.68 9.59 -4.39
CA ARG A 82 -6.42 9.16 -3.20
C ARG A 82 -7.61 8.30 -3.61
N GLY A 83 -7.82 7.19 -2.90
CA GLY A 83 -8.86 6.22 -3.24
C GLY A 83 -8.56 5.39 -4.52
N GLY A 84 -7.36 5.51 -5.10
CA GLY A 84 -7.01 4.81 -6.34
C GLY A 84 -6.55 3.35 -6.13
N ILE A 85 -6.30 2.69 -7.25
CA ILE A 85 -5.89 1.26 -7.34
C ILE A 85 -4.74 0.96 -6.38
N ARG A 86 -3.78 1.88 -6.25
CA ARG A 86 -2.59 1.69 -5.43
C ARG A 86 -2.93 1.54 -3.93
N GLU A 87 -3.96 2.21 -3.44
CA GLU A 87 -4.37 2.08 -2.04
C GLU A 87 -4.94 0.69 -1.75
N ILE A 88 -5.73 0.12 -2.68
CA ILE A 88 -6.22 -1.26 -2.55
C ILE A 88 -5.06 -2.27 -2.59
N GLU A 89 -4.11 -2.06 -3.50
CA GLU A 89 -2.92 -2.91 -3.58
C GLU A 89 -2.09 -2.85 -2.29
N PHE A 90 -1.88 -1.65 -1.75
CA PHE A 90 -1.16 -1.47 -0.49
C PHE A 90 -1.91 -2.05 0.71
N TYR A 91 -3.23 -1.91 0.75
CA TYR A 91 -4.05 -2.52 1.78
C TYR A 91 -3.77 -4.03 1.88
N ALA A 92 -3.86 -4.73 0.74
CA ALA A 92 -3.59 -6.17 0.70
C ALA A 92 -2.12 -6.51 0.99
N GLN A 93 -1.16 -5.80 0.37
CA GLN A 93 0.27 -6.08 0.50
C GLN A 93 0.79 -5.82 1.91
N THR A 94 0.32 -4.79 2.58
CA THR A 94 0.68 -4.50 3.97
C THR A 94 0.29 -5.66 4.87
N GLN A 95 -0.95 -6.14 4.78
CA GLN A 95 -1.41 -7.30 5.54
C GLN A 95 -0.60 -8.57 5.21
N GLN A 96 -0.31 -8.79 3.93
CA GLN A 96 0.53 -9.91 3.51
C GLN A 96 1.95 -9.83 4.08
N LEU A 97 2.57 -8.65 4.13
CA LEU A 97 3.91 -8.47 4.71
C LEU A 97 3.91 -8.74 6.22
N ILE A 98 2.83 -8.36 6.91
CA ILE A 98 2.67 -8.55 8.35
C ILE A 98 2.46 -10.04 8.68
N LEU A 99 1.57 -10.70 7.97
CA LEU A 99 1.04 -12.01 8.34
C LEU A 99 1.66 -13.17 7.54
N GLY A 100 2.03 -12.92 6.28
CA GLY A 100 2.47 -13.96 5.34
C GLY A 100 3.79 -14.64 5.71
N GLY A 101 4.57 -14.09 6.66
CA GLY A 101 5.74 -14.76 7.22
C GLY A 101 5.36 -16.00 8.06
N ARG A 102 4.20 -15.94 8.73
CA ARG A 102 3.65 -17.01 9.58
C ARG A 102 2.65 -17.87 8.83
N ASP A 103 1.84 -17.26 7.93
CA ASP A 103 0.85 -17.96 7.12
C ASP A 103 1.21 -17.91 5.62
N PRO A 104 1.71 -19.04 5.04
CA PRO A 104 2.02 -19.14 3.63
C PRO A 104 0.81 -19.01 2.68
N GLU A 105 -0.41 -19.29 3.14
CA GLU A 105 -1.62 -19.21 2.32
C GLU A 105 -1.98 -17.77 1.94
N LEU A 106 -1.50 -16.79 2.70
CA LEU A 106 -1.65 -15.37 2.40
C LEU A 106 -0.72 -14.86 1.29
N ARG A 107 0.27 -15.67 0.84
CA ARG A 107 1.29 -15.27 -0.15
C ARG A 107 0.74 -15.31 -1.58
N ARG A 108 -0.35 -14.58 -1.84
CA ARG A 108 -1.00 -14.50 -3.16
C ARG A 108 -0.42 -13.33 -3.96
N GLN A 109 -0.16 -13.55 -5.25
CA GLN A 109 0.40 -12.50 -6.13
C GLN A 109 -0.68 -11.54 -6.65
N ARG A 110 -1.91 -12.02 -6.86
CA ARG A 110 -3.02 -11.23 -7.36
C ARG A 110 -3.75 -10.56 -6.20
N THR A 111 -4.06 -9.27 -6.36
CA THR A 111 -4.68 -8.45 -5.29
C THR A 111 -6.00 -9.03 -4.80
N ILE A 112 -6.90 -9.43 -5.71
CA ILE A 112 -8.20 -10.01 -5.34
C ILE A 112 -8.04 -11.35 -4.60
N GLU A 113 -7.11 -12.19 -5.06
CA GLU A 113 -6.81 -13.46 -4.39
C GLU A 113 -6.21 -13.23 -2.98
N ALA A 114 -5.41 -12.16 -2.84
CA ALA A 114 -4.85 -11.77 -1.54
C ALA A 114 -5.93 -11.27 -0.58
N LEU A 115 -6.83 -10.39 -1.04
CA LEU A 115 -7.97 -9.92 -0.24
C LEU A 115 -8.85 -11.08 0.21
N LYS A 116 -9.16 -11.99 -0.71
CA LYS A 116 -9.93 -13.19 -0.38
C LYS A 116 -9.23 -14.07 0.65
N ALA A 117 -7.94 -14.36 0.47
CA ALA A 117 -7.18 -15.20 1.40
C ALA A 117 -7.09 -14.55 2.81
N LEU A 118 -6.98 -13.22 2.89
CA LEU A 118 -7.01 -12.50 4.16
C LEU A 118 -8.37 -12.61 4.86
N ALA A 119 -9.47 -12.56 4.11
CA ALA A 119 -10.81 -12.75 4.67
C ALA A 119 -11.07 -14.22 5.07
N ASP A 120 -10.68 -15.18 4.24
CA ASP A 120 -10.80 -16.61 4.54
C ASP A 120 -10.02 -17.02 5.81
N ALA A 121 -8.97 -16.25 6.17
CA ALA A 121 -8.17 -16.42 7.38
C ALA A 121 -8.59 -15.49 8.55
N ASP A 122 -9.74 -14.84 8.47
CA ASP A 122 -10.31 -13.93 9.48
C ASP A 122 -9.42 -12.73 9.85
N HIS A 123 -8.49 -12.31 8.96
CA HIS A 123 -7.64 -11.15 9.19
C HIS A 123 -8.31 -9.82 8.77
N ILE A 124 -9.28 -9.89 7.86
CA ILE A 124 -10.14 -8.76 7.47
C ILE A 124 -11.59 -9.24 7.37
N PRO A 125 -12.59 -8.37 7.59
CA PRO A 125 -13.98 -8.73 7.37
C PRO A 125 -14.24 -9.14 5.92
N GLN A 126 -15.06 -10.16 5.71
CA GLN A 126 -15.46 -10.62 4.37
C GLN A 126 -16.06 -9.47 3.52
N ALA A 127 -16.90 -8.63 4.13
CA ALA A 127 -17.50 -7.48 3.47
C ALA A 127 -16.45 -6.47 2.95
N VAL A 128 -15.34 -6.27 3.68
CA VAL A 128 -14.25 -5.39 3.25
C VAL A 128 -13.51 -5.99 2.06
N ALA A 129 -13.23 -7.30 2.09
CA ALA A 129 -12.58 -8.00 0.96
C ALA A 129 -13.43 -7.93 -0.31
N GLU A 130 -14.74 -8.11 -0.21
CA GLU A 130 -15.68 -8.01 -1.33
C GLU A 130 -15.77 -6.58 -1.87
N GLU A 131 -15.91 -5.60 -0.98
CA GLU A 131 -15.96 -4.18 -1.33
C GLU A 131 -14.69 -3.72 -2.06
N LEU A 132 -13.50 -4.01 -1.52
CA LEU A 132 -12.22 -3.64 -2.13
C LEU A 132 -11.96 -4.41 -3.43
N SER A 133 -12.40 -5.66 -3.53
CA SER A 133 -12.29 -6.44 -4.77
C SER A 133 -13.16 -5.86 -5.88
N ALA A 134 -14.41 -5.50 -5.58
CA ALA A 134 -15.30 -4.84 -6.53
C ALA A 134 -14.75 -3.48 -6.96
N ALA A 135 -14.28 -2.66 -6.00
CA ALA A 135 -13.66 -1.39 -6.27
C ALA A 135 -12.41 -1.51 -7.15
N TYR A 136 -11.57 -2.53 -6.92
CA TYR A 136 -10.38 -2.81 -7.73
C TYR A 136 -10.74 -3.11 -9.18
N VAL A 137 -11.75 -3.95 -9.42
CA VAL A 137 -12.22 -4.28 -10.77
C VAL A 137 -12.76 -3.04 -11.48
N GLU A 138 -13.56 -2.23 -10.78
CA GLU A 138 -14.15 -1.02 -11.36
C GLU A 138 -13.08 0.03 -11.71
N LEU A 139 -12.16 0.33 -10.80
CA LEU A 139 -11.05 1.26 -11.05
C LEU A 139 -10.15 0.78 -12.19
N ARG A 140 -9.85 -0.51 -12.28
CA ARG A 140 -9.08 -1.08 -13.40
C ARG A 140 -9.86 -0.96 -14.71
N GLY A 141 -11.17 -1.17 -14.68
CA GLY A 141 -12.03 -0.97 -15.83
C GLY A 141 -12.04 0.48 -16.32
N LEU A 142 -12.12 1.43 -15.39
CA LEU A 142 -12.03 2.87 -15.71
C LEU A 142 -10.64 3.24 -16.25
N GLU A 143 -9.56 2.80 -15.61
CA GLU A 143 -8.18 3.02 -16.08
C GLU A 143 -8.01 2.56 -17.53
N HIS A 144 -8.49 1.37 -17.88
CA HIS A 144 -8.40 0.85 -19.26
C HIS A 144 -9.22 1.72 -20.24
N ARG A 145 -10.41 2.20 -19.87
CA ARG A 145 -11.23 3.05 -20.74
C ARG A 145 -10.61 4.41 -21.00
N VAL A 146 -9.97 4.98 -19.97
CA VAL A 146 -9.20 6.22 -20.13
C VAL A 146 -8.04 6.02 -21.11
N GLN A 147 -7.33 4.89 -21.00
CA GLN A 147 -6.23 4.55 -21.92
C GLN A 147 -6.72 4.31 -23.36
N MET A 148 -7.89 3.71 -23.52
CA MET A 148 -8.49 3.46 -24.84
C MET A 148 -8.95 4.73 -25.56
N LEU A 149 -9.20 5.82 -24.83
CA LEU A 149 -9.75 7.03 -25.42
C LEU A 149 -8.81 7.65 -26.47
N ASP A 150 -7.50 7.68 -26.19
CA ASP A 150 -6.48 8.26 -27.07
C ASP A 150 -5.31 7.29 -27.34
N ASP A 151 -5.45 6.01 -26.99
CA ASP A 151 -4.36 5.02 -27.04
C ASP A 151 -3.10 5.48 -26.28
N GLU A 152 -3.30 6.16 -25.16
CA GLU A 152 -2.24 6.70 -24.32
C GLU A 152 -2.11 5.94 -22.98
N GLN A 153 -0.87 5.81 -22.50
CA GLN A 153 -0.61 5.24 -21.18
C GLN A 153 -0.85 6.30 -20.08
N THR A 154 -2.11 6.58 -19.80
CA THR A 154 -2.54 7.53 -18.77
C THR A 154 -3.35 6.83 -17.67
N HIS A 155 -3.44 7.46 -16.51
CA HIS A 155 -4.22 6.99 -15.36
C HIS A 155 -5.16 8.08 -14.83
N LYS A 156 -5.23 9.25 -15.52
CA LYS A 156 -6.04 10.38 -15.10
C LYS A 156 -7.34 10.43 -15.86
N LEU A 157 -8.46 10.55 -15.16
CA LEU A 157 -9.72 10.92 -15.78
C LEU A 157 -9.58 12.30 -16.41
N PRO A 158 -10.14 12.53 -17.62
CA PRO A 158 -10.10 13.85 -18.24
C PRO A 158 -10.73 14.93 -17.37
N GLU A 159 -10.12 16.11 -17.32
CA GLU A 159 -10.72 17.30 -16.70
C GLU A 159 -11.85 17.86 -17.56
N ASP A 160 -11.71 17.74 -18.88
CA ASP A 160 -12.72 18.16 -19.85
C ASP A 160 -13.95 17.28 -19.81
N ASP A 161 -15.12 17.91 -19.71
CA ASP A 161 -16.42 17.23 -19.56
C ASP A 161 -16.78 16.35 -20.74
N GLN A 162 -16.49 16.79 -21.99
CA GLN A 162 -16.82 16.02 -23.19
C GLN A 162 -15.99 14.73 -23.24
N ARG A 163 -14.72 14.83 -22.95
CA ARG A 163 -13.82 13.66 -22.88
C ARG A 163 -14.19 12.73 -21.72
N ARG A 164 -14.54 13.28 -20.56
CA ARG A 164 -14.97 12.49 -19.40
C ARG A 164 -16.32 11.81 -19.68
N MET A 165 -17.23 12.49 -20.41
CA MET A 165 -18.47 11.86 -20.89
C MET A 165 -18.20 10.69 -21.84
N ALA A 166 -17.16 10.75 -22.68
CA ALA A 166 -16.78 9.62 -23.53
C ALA A 166 -16.35 8.41 -22.69
N VAL A 167 -15.57 8.61 -21.60
CA VAL A 167 -15.22 7.53 -20.66
C VAL A 167 -16.46 6.97 -19.95
N ALA A 168 -17.41 7.85 -19.56
CA ALA A 168 -18.69 7.44 -18.97
C ALA A 168 -19.48 6.57 -19.95
N ALA A 169 -19.59 6.96 -21.21
CA ALA A 169 -20.27 6.20 -22.25
C ALA A 169 -19.63 4.83 -22.51
N LEU A 170 -18.28 4.76 -22.57
CA LEU A 170 -17.54 3.49 -22.63
C LEU A 170 -17.79 2.60 -21.40
N SER A 171 -18.20 3.20 -20.28
CA SER A 171 -18.57 2.50 -19.03
C SER A 171 -20.07 2.17 -18.97
N GLY A 172 -20.84 2.44 -20.03
CA GLY A 172 -22.29 2.24 -20.07
C GLY A 172 -23.10 3.29 -19.30
N ARG A 173 -22.50 4.42 -18.93
CA ARG A 173 -23.16 5.53 -18.22
C ARG A 173 -23.48 6.66 -19.22
N LEU A 174 -24.73 7.12 -19.21
CA LEU A 174 -25.23 8.12 -20.16
C LEU A 174 -25.38 9.52 -19.53
N ASN A 175 -25.06 9.68 -18.25
CA ASN A 175 -25.17 10.92 -17.50
C ASN A 175 -23.82 11.20 -16.82
N LEU A 176 -23.17 12.32 -17.20
CA LEU A 176 -21.87 12.70 -16.67
C LEU A 176 -21.91 12.97 -15.16
N ALA A 177 -22.90 13.71 -14.67
CA ALA A 177 -23.00 14.02 -13.25
C ALA A 177 -23.19 12.76 -12.38
N GLY A 178 -23.98 11.81 -12.87
CA GLY A 178 -24.15 10.50 -12.21
C GLY A 178 -22.85 9.69 -12.22
N PHE A 179 -22.14 9.67 -13.35
CA PHE A 179 -20.84 9.02 -13.47
C PHE A 179 -19.80 9.64 -12.54
N ASP A 180 -19.69 10.95 -12.49
CA ASP A 180 -18.78 11.67 -11.61
C ASP A 180 -19.07 11.34 -10.13
N ALA A 181 -20.34 11.37 -9.72
CA ALA A 181 -20.76 11.02 -8.36
C ALA A 181 -20.43 9.55 -8.00
N GLU A 182 -20.61 8.59 -8.94
CA GLU A 182 -20.24 7.19 -8.73
C GLU A 182 -18.73 7.04 -8.53
N VAL A 183 -17.91 7.71 -9.35
CA VAL A 183 -16.45 7.68 -9.24
C VAL A 183 -15.98 8.29 -7.94
N GLU A 184 -16.51 9.45 -7.55
CA GLU A 184 -16.18 10.10 -6.29
C GLU A 184 -16.52 9.22 -5.08
N ALA A 185 -17.72 8.63 -5.08
CA ALA A 185 -18.13 7.69 -4.05
C ALA A 185 -17.20 6.46 -3.97
N LEU A 186 -16.74 5.95 -5.12
CA LEU A 186 -15.79 4.84 -5.20
C LEU A 186 -14.44 5.22 -4.58
N LEU A 187 -13.91 6.39 -4.96
CA LEU A 187 -12.64 6.89 -4.41
C LEU A 187 -12.71 7.15 -2.89
N VAL A 188 -13.82 7.73 -2.41
CA VAL A 188 -14.06 7.97 -0.98
C VAL A 188 -14.07 6.66 -0.20
N ARG A 189 -14.78 5.63 -0.69
CA ARG A 189 -14.84 4.31 -0.03
C ARG A 189 -13.47 3.69 0.09
N VAL A 190 -12.72 3.62 -1.01
CA VAL A 190 -11.37 3.02 -1.01
C VAL A 190 -10.43 3.78 -0.07
N ASN A 191 -10.45 5.12 -0.11
CA ASN A 191 -9.62 5.93 0.77
C ASN A 191 -9.99 5.75 2.25
N GLY A 192 -11.29 5.60 2.57
CA GLY A 192 -11.76 5.29 3.93
C GLY A 192 -11.19 3.96 4.43
N ARG A 193 -11.37 2.87 3.65
CA ARG A 193 -10.82 1.55 4.02
C ARG A 193 -9.31 1.54 4.15
N TYR A 194 -8.62 2.28 3.29
CA TYR A 194 -7.19 2.43 3.39
C TYR A 194 -6.77 3.19 4.67
N GLY A 195 -7.55 4.20 5.07
CA GLY A 195 -7.36 4.94 6.32
C GLY A 195 -7.46 4.04 7.56
N GLU A 196 -8.54 3.25 7.65
CA GLU A 196 -8.82 2.32 8.76
C GLU A 196 -7.65 1.37 9.06
N LEU A 197 -6.87 0.99 8.05
CA LEU A 197 -5.70 0.12 8.23
C LEU A 197 -4.66 0.69 9.21
N PHE A 198 -4.70 2.00 9.46
CA PHE A 198 -3.69 2.72 10.21
C PHE A 198 -4.21 3.41 11.47
N GLU A 199 -5.53 3.41 11.69
CA GLU A 199 -6.15 4.03 12.88
C GLU A 199 -5.73 3.31 14.17
N GLY A 200 -5.50 1.99 14.14
CA GLY A 200 -4.98 1.24 15.28
C GLY A 200 -3.49 1.46 15.60
N GLY A 201 -2.73 2.11 14.71
CA GLY A 201 -1.30 2.40 14.92
C GLY A 201 -1.06 3.68 15.71
N GLU A 202 -1.99 4.63 15.66
CA GLU A 202 -1.87 5.89 16.40
C GLU A 202 -2.07 5.71 17.93
N GLU A 203 -2.84 4.71 18.35
CA GLU A 203 -2.97 4.36 19.77
C GLU A 203 -1.69 3.74 20.35
N LEU A 204 -0.91 3.01 19.55
CA LEU A 204 0.39 2.49 19.96
C LEU A 204 1.46 3.58 20.01
N ASP A 205 1.44 4.54 19.09
CA ASP A 205 2.32 5.72 19.13
C ASP A 205 2.02 6.60 20.36
N SER A 206 0.75 6.75 20.71
CA SER A 206 0.34 7.55 21.87
C SER A 206 0.70 6.89 23.22
N ALA A 207 0.77 5.56 23.28
CA ALA A 207 1.11 4.82 24.49
C ALA A 207 2.62 4.80 24.80
N PHE A 208 3.48 4.84 23.78
CA PHE A 208 4.93 4.74 23.93
C PHE A 208 5.69 6.00 23.51
N GLY A 209 5.05 7.01 22.93
CA GLY A 209 5.66 8.23 22.41
C GLY A 209 6.38 8.02 21.07
N SER A 210 6.91 9.12 20.52
CA SER A 210 7.63 9.09 19.23
C SER A 210 9.08 8.69 19.46
N LEU A 211 9.55 7.61 18.79
CA LEU A 211 10.95 7.22 18.76
C LEU A 211 11.47 7.47 17.33
N VAL A 212 12.22 8.56 17.14
CA VAL A 212 12.80 8.93 15.85
C VAL A 212 14.33 8.91 15.97
N PHE A 213 14.97 7.93 15.36
CA PHE A 213 16.42 7.82 15.29
C PHE A 213 16.88 8.34 13.91
N THR A 214 17.41 9.56 13.87
CA THR A 214 17.85 10.22 12.62
C THR A 214 19.32 9.96 12.29
N GLY A 215 20.09 9.42 13.22
CA GLY A 215 21.54 9.17 13.08
C GLY A 215 22.41 10.42 13.07
N VAL A 216 21.84 11.62 13.17
CA VAL A 216 22.58 12.89 13.10
C VAL A 216 22.35 13.78 14.33
N GLU A 217 21.14 13.81 14.88
CA GLU A 217 20.80 14.53 16.12
C GLU A 217 19.73 13.75 16.90
N ASN A 218 19.88 13.73 18.23
CA ASN A 218 18.92 13.09 19.12
C ASN A 218 17.66 13.95 19.24
N ASP A 219 16.56 13.46 18.67
CA ASP A 219 15.24 14.11 18.75
C ASP A 219 14.79 14.24 20.23
N PRO A 220 14.37 15.45 20.70
CA PRO A 220 13.97 15.67 22.08
C PRO A 220 12.80 14.78 22.54
N GLU A 221 11.83 14.51 21.66
CA GLU A 221 10.66 13.66 21.97
C GLU A 221 11.08 12.19 22.12
N THR A 222 12.07 11.75 21.36
CA THR A 222 12.68 10.42 21.49
C THR A 222 13.37 10.25 22.85
N LEU A 223 14.15 11.23 23.28
CA LEU A 223 14.81 11.19 24.59
C LEU A 223 13.82 11.17 25.75
N GLU A 224 12.74 11.95 25.66
CA GLU A 224 11.66 11.96 26.67
C GLU A 224 10.93 10.61 26.72
N THR A 225 10.69 10.00 25.56
CA THR A 225 10.05 8.68 25.43
C THR A 225 10.93 7.59 26.06
N LEU A 226 12.22 7.57 25.77
CA LEU A 226 13.17 6.63 26.38
C LEU A 226 13.23 6.81 27.90
N GLY A 227 13.18 8.05 28.40
CA GLY A 227 13.09 8.33 29.83
C GLY A 227 11.80 7.76 30.46
N ARG A 228 10.65 7.91 29.81
CA ARG A 228 9.37 7.31 30.26
C ARG A 228 9.38 5.79 30.23
N MET A 229 10.12 5.17 29.30
CA MET A 229 10.32 3.72 29.24
C MET A 229 11.24 3.18 30.35
N GLY A 230 11.83 4.06 31.18
CA GLY A 230 12.65 3.68 32.33
C GLY A 230 14.17 3.63 32.06
N PHE A 231 14.62 4.09 30.91
CA PHE A 231 16.06 4.22 30.63
C PHE A 231 16.64 5.42 31.36
N SER A 232 17.54 5.18 32.31
CA SER A 232 18.20 6.25 33.11
C SER A 232 19.14 7.13 32.31
N ASP A 233 19.66 6.65 31.18
CA ASP A 233 20.50 7.39 30.24
C ASP A 233 19.95 7.24 28.82
N ALA A 234 18.87 8.00 28.54
CA ALA A 234 18.20 8.00 27.25
C ALA A 234 19.11 8.44 26.09
N ARG A 235 20.11 9.33 26.36
CA ARG A 235 21.06 9.77 25.33
C ARG A 235 22.02 8.66 24.91
N SER A 236 22.61 7.96 25.87
CA SER A 236 23.51 6.84 25.57
C SER A 236 22.82 5.71 24.82
N VAL A 237 21.52 5.48 25.12
CA VAL A 237 20.69 4.52 24.38
C VAL A 237 20.44 4.98 22.95
N ALA A 238 20.07 6.26 22.75
CA ALA A 238 19.82 6.81 21.43
C ALA A 238 21.08 6.85 20.54
N ASP A 239 22.26 7.07 21.13
CA ASP A 239 23.55 7.09 20.42
C ASP A 239 24.05 5.68 20.04
N THR A 240 23.48 4.64 20.62
CA THR A 240 23.89 3.24 20.39
C THR A 240 23.04 2.54 19.31
N ILE A 241 21.90 3.11 18.95
CA ILE A 241 20.96 2.58 17.96
C ILE A 241 21.18 3.26 16.61
#